data_35183b29a2e49dfc7ea6c4a3ab947b5f
#
_entry.id   35183b29a2e49dfc7ea6c4a3ab947b5f
#
_cell.length_a   1.000
_cell.length_b   1.000
_cell.length_c   1.000
_cell.angle_alpha   90.00
_cell.angle_beta   90.00
_cell.angle_gamma   90.00
#
_symmetry.space_group_name_H-M   'P 1'
#
loop_
_entity.id
_entity.type
_entity.pdbx_description
1 polymer ?
#
loop_
_entity_poly.entity_id
_entity_poly.type
_entity_poly.pdbx_seq_one_letter_code
_entity_poly.pdbx_strand_id
1 'polypeptide(L)'
;MLTSCDYKELCYDHNHLTNLELTFDWAQAEEANPEGMTVQFYDLTAPAADPVRYDLKGRYGGQIKLLPATWNAVAYNYDTETILYRGMESIETLEAYTRESSIEEGTQIQTRAEMPRPAEAQDQPVILEPDMLYGAVGQAFTLDFDAPERIVTLQSQERVCDVVITIHNVPNLNYTSQFGGALTGLSPSVFMHSARLGEGLVTEAFTAQEIDETTLQMEFRIFGHCPHHDEGIVNTHLLTIYAILADGSKWYYTVDITDEMHQDSPESDEYHINLDIDGLPIPKPIVNGSGFQPSIDGWQSIEIDVKM
;
A
#
# COMPACT_ATOMS: atom_id res chain seq x y z
N MET A 1 -41.43 61.17 -14.75
CA MET A 1 -41.23 59.81 -14.27
C MET A 1 -39.75 59.69 -13.93
N LEU A 2 -39.41 59.66 -12.63
CA LEU A 2 -38.07 59.42 -12.14
C LEU A 2 -37.87 57.91 -12.03
N THR A 3 -37.08 57.33 -12.91
CA THR A 3 -36.63 55.93 -12.78
C THR A 3 -35.66 55.90 -11.62
N SER A 4 -36.08 55.26 -10.52
CA SER A 4 -35.22 54.87 -9.40
C SER A 4 -34.13 53.98 -9.95
N CYS A 5 -32.85 54.37 -9.79
CA CYS A 5 -31.73 53.45 -9.91
C CYS A 5 -31.83 52.46 -8.76
N ASP A 6 -32.12 51.22 -9.07
CA ASP A 6 -31.92 50.14 -8.10
C ASP A 6 -30.43 50.13 -7.67
N TYR A 7 -30.19 50.53 -6.44
CA TYR A 7 -28.90 50.37 -5.80
C TYR A 7 -28.66 48.86 -5.67
N LYS A 8 -27.76 48.29 -6.47
CA LYS A 8 -27.17 46.99 -6.16
C LYS A 8 -26.44 47.14 -4.83
N GLU A 9 -26.83 46.34 -3.85
CA GLU A 9 -26.08 46.23 -2.60
C GLU A 9 -24.62 45.96 -2.91
N LEU A 10 -23.73 46.71 -2.27
CA LEU A 10 -22.30 46.49 -2.37
C LEU A 10 -21.96 45.12 -1.74
N CYS A 11 -21.56 44.18 -2.56
CA CYS A 11 -21.05 42.90 -2.07
C CYS A 11 -19.73 43.15 -1.37
N TYR A 12 -19.69 43.04 -0.05
CA TYR A 12 -18.48 43.18 0.78
C TYR A 12 -17.63 41.93 0.81
N ASP A 13 -18.19 40.80 0.39
CA ASP A 13 -17.50 39.51 0.27
C ASP A 13 -17.30 39.20 -1.21
N HIS A 14 -16.08 39.41 -1.72
CA HIS A 14 -15.76 39.20 -3.13
C HIS A 14 -15.53 37.73 -3.48
N ASN A 15 -15.55 36.82 -2.50
CA ASN A 15 -15.39 35.38 -2.72
C ASN A 15 -16.77 34.72 -2.86
N HIS A 16 -17.35 34.81 -4.06
CA HIS A 16 -18.60 34.12 -4.40
C HIS A 16 -18.36 32.62 -4.51
N LEU A 17 -18.42 31.90 -3.40
CA LEU A 17 -18.30 30.45 -3.37
C LEU A 17 -19.58 29.78 -3.89
N THR A 18 -19.41 28.79 -4.75
CA THR A 18 -20.49 27.96 -5.27
C THR A 18 -20.59 26.67 -4.45
N ASN A 19 -21.82 26.27 -4.10
CA ASN A 19 -22.05 25.01 -3.42
C ASN A 19 -21.87 23.83 -4.39
N LEU A 20 -21.26 22.77 -3.89
CA LEU A 20 -21.05 21.52 -4.57
C LEU A 20 -21.39 20.38 -3.61
N GLU A 21 -22.14 19.40 -4.05
CA GLU A 21 -22.29 18.12 -3.37
C GLU A 21 -21.29 17.13 -3.96
N LEU A 22 -20.36 16.68 -3.13
CA LEU A 22 -19.38 15.65 -3.49
C LEU A 22 -19.86 14.30 -2.97
N THR A 23 -19.83 13.28 -3.83
CA THR A 23 -20.16 11.90 -3.47
C THR A 23 -19.04 10.95 -3.90
N PHE A 24 -18.93 9.81 -3.24
CA PHE A 24 -18.00 8.74 -3.58
C PHE A 24 -18.76 7.52 -4.08
N ASP A 25 -18.39 7.00 -5.23
CA ASP A 25 -18.86 5.73 -5.77
C ASP A 25 -17.89 4.62 -5.38
N TRP A 26 -18.36 3.64 -4.62
CA TRP A 26 -17.60 2.53 -4.07
C TRP A 26 -17.89 1.20 -4.77
N ALA A 27 -18.37 1.23 -6.00
CA ALA A 27 -18.69 -0.01 -6.74
C ALA A 27 -17.46 -0.91 -6.97
N GLN A 28 -16.24 -0.34 -6.93
CA GLN A 28 -14.97 -1.09 -7.07
C GLN A 28 -14.30 -1.43 -5.73
N ALA A 29 -14.90 -1.03 -4.61
CA ALA A 29 -14.44 -1.34 -3.25
C ALA A 29 -15.65 -1.35 -2.30
N GLU A 30 -16.57 -2.27 -2.50
CA GLU A 30 -17.88 -2.29 -1.81
C GLU A 30 -17.74 -2.42 -0.30
N GLU A 31 -16.77 -3.21 0.17
CA GLU A 31 -16.50 -3.47 1.58
C GLU A 31 -15.73 -2.33 2.28
N ALA A 32 -15.21 -1.35 1.51
CA ALA A 32 -14.44 -0.25 2.06
C ALA A 32 -15.27 0.59 3.05
N ASN A 33 -14.70 0.89 4.20
CA ASN A 33 -15.35 1.69 5.24
C ASN A 33 -14.36 2.63 5.93
N PRO A 34 -13.73 3.59 5.20
CA PRO A 34 -12.80 4.55 5.77
C PRO A 34 -13.49 5.45 6.79
N GLU A 35 -12.75 5.92 7.81
CA GLU A 35 -13.24 6.91 8.78
C GLU A 35 -13.54 8.25 8.13
N GLY A 36 -12.87 8.54 7.02
CA GLY A 36 -13.12 9.71 6.19
C GLY A 36 -12.16 9.84 5.01
N MET A 37 -12.45 10.81 4.17
CA MET A 37 -11.74 11.08 2.93
C MET A 37 -11.21 12.52 2.90
N THR A 38 -9.91 12.69 2.64
CA THR A 38 -9.33 13.97 2.23
C THR A 38 -9.52 14.14 0.73
N VAL A 39 -9.98 15.30 0.31
CA VAL A 39 -10.14 15.66 -1.11
C VAL A 39 -9.26 16.86 -1.43
N GLN A 40 -8.45 16.74 -2.47
CA GLN A 40 -7.65 17.81 -3.04
C GLN A 40 -8.29 18.27 -4.34
N PHE A 41 -8.61 19.56 -4.44
CA PHE A 41 -9.15 20.20 -5.64
C PHE A 41 -8.08 21.06 -6.30
N TYR A 42 -7.82 20.80 -7.56
CA TYR A 42 -6.84 21.51 -8.39
C TYR A 42 -7.53 22.40 -9.39
N ASP A 43 -7.26 23.70 -9.35
CA ASP A 43 -7.81 24.68 -10.29
C ASP A 43 -7.08 24.60 -11.63
N LEU A 44 -7.75 24.07 -12.65
CA LEU A 44 -7.18 23.95 -13.99
C LEU A 44 -7.09 25.30 -14.74
N THR A 45 -7.76 26.34 -14.23
CA THR A 45 -7.67 27.73 -14.78
C THR A 45 -6.51 28.51 -14.17
N ALA A 46 -6.01 28.07 -13.00
CA ALA A 46 -4.89 28.64 -12.29
C ALA A 46 -3.92 27.54 -11.76
N PRO A 47 -3.23 26.80 -12.64
CA PRO A 47 -2.45 25.60 -12.26
C PRO A 47 -1.31 25.86 -11.26
N ALA A 48 -0.92 27.11 -11.04
CA ALA A 48 0.10 27.49 -10.06
C ALA A 48 -0.49 27.82 -8.67
N ALA A 49 -1.82 27.78 -8.52
CA ALA A 49 -2.46 27.98 -7.23
C ALA A 49 -2.35 26.71 -6.37
N ASP A 50 -2.23 26.91 -5.05
CA ASP A 50 -2.26 25.78 -4.12
C ASP A 50 -3.60 25.04 -4.22
N PRO A 51 -3.61 23.71 -4.10
CA PRO A 51 -4.85 22.93 -4.10
C PRO A 51 -5.73 23.27 -2.90
N VAL A 52 -7.05 23.22 -3.10
CA VAL A 52 -8.01 23.40 -2.03
C VAL A 52 -8.34 22.06 -1.40
N ARG A 53 -8.11 21.94 -0.08
CA ARG A 53 -8.32 20.71 0.67
C ARG A 53 -9.62 20.74 1.47
N TYR A 54 -10.34 19.62 1.44
CA TYR A 54 -11.46 19.30 2.32
C TYR A 54 -11.27 17.92 2.96
N ASP A 55 -11.59 17.82 4.25
CA ASP A 55 -11.65 16.54 4.96
C ASP A 55 -13.13 16.22 5.25
N LEU A 56 -13.62 15.13 4.66
CA LEU A 56 -15.01 14.68 4.74
C LEU A 56 -15.09 13.42 5.60
N LYS A 57 -16.04 13.38 6.51
CA LYS A 57 -16.21 12.24 7.42
C LYS A 57 -16.91 11.07 6.72
N GLY A 58 -16.38 9.86 6.90
CA GLY A 58 -16.95 8.63 6.37
C GLY A 58 -16.79 8.51 4.85
N ARG A 59 -17.51 7.57 4.27
CA ARG A 59 -17.40 7.18 2.86
C ARG A 59 -18.38 7.85 1.90
N TYR A 60 -19.30 8.69 2.38
CA TYR A 60 -20.42 9.15 1.55
C TYR A 60 -20.17 10.48 0.84
N GLY A 61 -19.20 11.28 1.27
CA GLY A 61 -18.97 12.63 0.77
C GLY A 61 -19.68 13.70 1.60
N GLY A 62 -20.00 14.84 0.98
CA GLY A 62 -20.63 15.95 1.68
C GLY A 62 -20.70 17.25 0.88
N GLN A 63 -21.27 18.27 1.51
CA GLN A 63 -21.39 19.62 0.95
C GLN A 63 -20.08 20.38 1.13
N ILE A 64 -19.58 20.95 0.03
CA ILE A 64 -18.38 21.78 -0.01
C ILE A 64 -18.64 23.08 -0.77
N LYS A 65 -17.72 24.03 -0.69
CA LYS A 65 -17.80 25.32 -1.38
C LYS A 65 -16.50 25.63 -2.10
N LEU A 66 -16.57 25.85 -3.40
CA LEU A 66 -15.43 26.21 -4.22
C LEU A 66 -15.69 27.52 -4.98
N LEU A 67 -14.62 28.21 -5.38
CA LEU A 67 -14.71 29.30 -6.31
C LEU A 67 -15.15 28.80 -7.69
N PRO A 68 -15.89 29.64 -8.47
CA PRO A 68 -16.15 29.35 -9.87
C PRO A 68 -14.85 29.21 -10.65
N ALA A 69 -14.59 28.03 -11.16
CA ALA A 69 -13.42 27.66 -11.96
C ALA A 69 -13.64 26.28 -12.59
N THR A 70 -12.67 25.81 -13.36
CA THR A 70 -12.60 24.40 -13.80
C THR A 70 -11.68 23.64 -12.87
N TRP A 71 -12.25 22.64 -12.20
CA TRP A 71 -11.58 21.86 -11.18
C TRP A 71 -11.35 20.42 -11.63
N ASN A 72 -10.27 19.84 -11.16
CA ASN A 72 -10.12 18.38 -11.06
C ASN A 72 -9.91 18.01 -9.60
N ALA A 73 -10.29 16.79 -9.21
CA ALA A 73 -10.25 16.36 -7.83
C ALA A 73 -9.70 14.95 -7.70
N VAL A 74 -8.92 14.75 -6.66
CA VAL A 74 -8.48 13.44 -6.18
C VAL A 74 -8.74 13.34 -4.68
N ALA A 75 -9.22 12.20 -4.24
CA ALA A 75 -9.42 11.96 -2.82
C ALA A 75 -8.69 10.69 -2.37
N TYR A 76 -8.43 10.62 -1.07
CA TYR A 76 -7.83 9.49 -0.40
C TYR A 76 -8.30 9.44 1.06
N ASN A 77 -8.32 8.24 1.65
CA ASN A 77 -8.67 8.11 3.06
C ASN A 77 -7.58 8.71 3.96
N TYR A 78 -8.00 9.25 5.12
CA TYR A 78 -7.07 9.89 6.06
C TYR A 78 -6.80 9.08 7.34
N ASP A 79 -7.43 7.90 7.48
CA ASP A 79 -7.27 6.95 8.58
C ASP A 79 -6.07 6.01 8.36
N THR A 80 -4.95 6.58 7.93
CA THR A 80 -3.69 5.88 7.69
C THR A 80 -2.60 6.44 8.61
N GLU A 81 -1.71 5.57 9.13
CA GLU A 81 -0.60 5.94 10.00
C GLU A 81 0.75 5.87 9.26
N THR A 82 0.86 4.97 8.27
CA THR A 82 2.11 4.69 7.55
C THR A 82 2.24 5.43 6.23
N ILE A 83 1.12 5.88 5.65
CA ILE A 83 1.09 6.55 4.35
C ILE A 83 1.56 8.00 4.45
N LEU A 84 2.51 8.35 3.61
CA LEU A 84 3.02 9.70 3.40
C LEU A 84 2.71 10.15 1.97
N TYR A 85 2.63 11.46 1.76
CA TYR A 85 2.33 12.04 0.45
C TYR A 85 3.40 13.02 0.02
N ARG A 86 3.71 13.03 -1.29
CA ARG A 86 4.60 14.01 -1.94
C ARG A 86 4.01 14.48 -3.25
N GLY A 87 4.57 15.56 -3.84
CA GLY A 87 4.09 16.11 -5.12
C GLY A 87 2.68 16.67 -5.04
N MET A 88 2.25 17.19 -3.86
CA MET A 88 0.88 17.62 -3.59
C MET A 88 0.45 18.87 -4.35
N GLU A 89 1.39 19.57 -4.97
CA GLU A 89 1.17 20.80 -5.76
C GLU A 89 0.47 20.53 -7.10
N SER A 90 0.48 19.30 -7.60
CA SER A 90 -0.17 18.92 -8.85
C SER A 90 -0.87 17.57 -8.72
N ILE A 91 -2.03 17.46 -9.36
CA ILE A 91 -2.80 16.21 -9.40
C ILE A 91 -2.00 15.06 -10.05
N GLU A 92 -1.15 15.39 -11.04
CA GLU A 92 -0.35 14.41 -11.77
C GLU A 92 0.84 13.89 -10.96
N THR A 93 1.30 14.67 -9.96
CA THR A 93 2.48 14.34 -9.15
C THR A 93 2.14 13.90 -7.74
N LEU A 94 0.87 13.97 -7.32
CA LEU A 94 0.43 13.51 -6.01
C LEU A 94 0.65 11.99 -5.90
N GLU A 95 1.59 11.62 -5.06
CA GLU A 95 2.08 10.26 -4.88
C GLU A 95 2.04 9.86 -3.41
N ALA A 96 1.51 8.67 -3.14
CA ALA A 96 1.50 8.03 -1.83
C ALA A 96 2.69 7.06 -1.73
N TYR A 97 3.38 7.08 -0.59
CA TYR A 97 4.53 6.24 -0.30
C TYR A 97 4.64 5.97 1.20
N THR A 98 5.49 5.05 1.62
CA THR A 98 5.85 4.83 3.02
C THR A 98 7.31 5.18 3.28
N ARG A 99 7.68 5.37 4.54
CA ARG A 99 9.07 5.63 4.91
C ARG A 99 9.96 4.40 4.71
N GLU A 100 11.26 4.63 4.66
CA GLU A 100 12.24 3.56 4.76
C GLU A 100 12.14 2.84 6.11
N SER A 101 12.43 1.55 6.10
CA SER A 101 12.39 0.63 7.22
C SER A 101 13.62 -0.30 7.19
N SER A 102 13.61 -1.36 7.98
CA SER A 102 14.60 -2.44 7.94
C SER A 102 13.91 -3.81 7.98
N ILE A 103 14.64 -4.86 7.62
CA ILE A 103 14.13 -6.23 7.71
C ILE A 103 13.74 -6.56 9.14
N GLU A 104 14.55 -6.13 10.13
CA GLU A 104 14.28 -6.35 11.56
C GLU A 104 13.00 -5.65 12.01
N GLU A 105 12.75 -4.43 11.53
CA GLU A 105 11.55 -3.67 11.89
C GLU A 105 10.30 -4.33 11.31
N GLY A 106 10.30 -4.67 10.01
CA GLY A 106 9.14 -5.27 9.35
C GLY A 106 8.83 -6.69 9.85
N THR A 107 9.86 -7.52 10.05
CA THR A 107 9.66 -8.89 10.57
C THR A 107 9.42 -8.96 12.07
N GLN A 108 9.73 -7.89 12.81
CA GLN A 108 9.73 -7.84 14.28
C GLN A 108 10.66 -8.89 14.94
N ILE A 109 11.58 -9.47 14.18
CA ILE A 109 12.55 -10.44 14.68
C ILE A 109 13.64 -9.73 15.47
N GLN A 110 13.84 -10.17 16.72
CA GLN A 110 14.89 -9.62 17.59
C GLN A 110 16.17 -10.44 17.47
N THR A 111 17.14 -9.91 16.73
CA THR A 111 18.45 -10.54 16.56
C THR A 111 19.58 -9.50 16.58
N ARG A 112 20.82 -9.95 16.88
CA ARG A 112 22.04 -9.13 16.74
C ARG A 112 22.77 -9.42 15.44
N ALA A 113 22.44 -10.53 14.78
CA ALA A 113 23.02 -10.89 13.50
C ALA A 113 22.29 -10.13 12.41
N GLU A 114 23.04 -9.53 11.49
CA GLU A 114 22.49 -8.93 10.29
C GLU A 114 21.64 -9.95 9.52
N MET A 115 20.43 -9.58 9.16
CA MET A 115 19.52 -10.47 8.44
C MET A 115 19.90 -10.51 6.95
N PRO A 116 20.14 -11.72 6.40
CA PRO A 116 20.60 -11.87 5.03
C PRO A 116 19.51 -11.46 4.05
N ARG A 117 19.92 -10.91 2.91
CA ARG A 117 19.07 -10.53 1.79
C ARG A 117 19.58 -11.21 0.52
N PRO A 118 18.71 -11.52 -0.46
CA PRO A 118 19.14 -11.98 -1.78
C PRO A 118 20.14 -11.01 -2.40
N ALA A 119 21.16 -11.54 -3.08
CA ALA A 119 22.21 -10.71 -3.70
C ALA A 119 21.64 -9.71 -4.73
N GLU A 120 20.60 -10.13 -5.43
CA GLU A 120 19.90 -9.36 -6.45
C GLU A 120 19.11 -8.17 -5.90
N ALA A 121 18.81 -8.20 -4.59
CA ALA A 121 17.99 -7.19 -3.94
C ALA A 121 18.72 -6.39 -2.84
N GLN A 122 20.05 -6.52 -2.74
CA GLN A 122 20.82 -5.83 -1.71
C GLN A 122 20.75 -4.30 -1.82
N ASP A 123 20.65 -3.79 -3.04
CA ASP A 123 20.55 -2.36 -3.31
C ASP A 123 19.10 -1.82 -3.26
N GLN A 124 18.10 -2.67 -3.11
CA GLN A 124 16.70 -2.24 -2.98
C GLN A 124 16.47 -1.66 -1.57
N PRO A 125 15.94 -0.43 -1.42
CA PRO A 125 15.51 0.07 -0.12
C PRO A 125 14.49 -0.87 0.52
N VAL A 126 14.52 -1.00 1.84
CA VAL A 126 13.44 -1.65 2.60
C VAL A 126 12.45 -0.57 2.99
N ILE A 127 11.17 -0.79 2.73
CA ILE A 127 10.09 0.14 3.09
C ILE A 127 9.18 -0.47 4.15
N LEU A 128 8.43 0.40 4.82
CA LEU A 128 7.38 -0.01 5.75
C LEU A 128 6.14 -0.42 4.97
N GLU A 129 5.45 -1.46 5.45
CA GLU A 129 4.15 -1.89 4.93
C GLU A 129 3.16 -0.71 4.86
N PRO A 130 2.46 -0.49 3.74
CA PRO A 130 1.42 0.52 3.64
C PRO A 130 0.14 0.10 4.39
N ASP A 131 -0.51 1.06 5.03
CA ASP A 131 -1.89 0.87 5.49
C ASP A 131 -2.84 0.71 4.30
N MET A 132 -4.06 0.22 4.57
CA MET A 132 -5.12 0.20 3.56
C MET A 132 -5.35 1.61 3.01
N LEU A 133 -5.12 1.77 1.74
CA LEU A 133 -5.22 3.04 1.02
C LEU A 133 -6.30 2.95 -0.05
N TYR A 134 -7.28 3.83 0.05
CA TYR A 134 -8.29 4.06 -0.98
C TYR A 134 -8.00 5.36 -1.71
N GLY A 135 -8.14 5.35 -3.03
CA GLY A 135 -8.09 6.55 -3.86
C GLY A 135 -9.41 6.76 -4.57
N ALA A 136 -9.82 8.01 -4.75
CA ALA A 136 -11.01 8.32 -5.53
C ALA A 136 -10.69 9.43 -6.53
N VAL A 137 -11.09 9.23 -7.79
CA VAL A 137 -10.85 10.17 -8.89
C VAL A 137 -12.13 10.42 -9.67
N GLY A 138 -12.21 11.55 -10.34
CA GLY A 138 -13.33 11.91 -11.17
C GLY A 138 -12.89 12.67 -12.42
N GLN A 139 -13.86 13.01 -13.26
CA GLN A 139 -13.62 13.87 -14.41
C GLN A 139 -13.52 15.33 -13.98
N ALA A 140 -12.76 16.13 -14.72
CA ALA A 140 -12.75 17.58 -14.53
C ALA A 140 -14.15 18.18 -14.71
N PHE A 141 -14.47 19.18 -13.89
CA PHE A 141 -15.78 19.83 -13.89
C PHE A 141 -15.64 21.34 -13.75
N THR A 142 -16.61 22.08 -14.31
CA THR A 142 -16.65 23.56 -14.22
C THR A 142 -17.78 23.98 -13.29
N LEU A 143 -17.47 24.92 -12.39
CA LEU A 143 -18.43 25.62 -11.54
C LEU A 143 -18.61 27.05 -12.05
N ASP A 144 -19.85 27.46 -12.23
CA ASP A 144 -20.26 28.81 -12.62
C ASP A 144 -21.00 29.49 -11.48
N PHE A 145 -21.03 30.84 -11.45
CA PHE A 145 -21.73 31.63 -10.42
C PHE A 145 -23.23 31.38 -10.32
N ASP A 146 -23.86 31.17 -11.46
CA ASP A 146 -25.31 31.04 -11.58
C ASP A 146 -25.77 29.59 -11.79
N ALA A 147 -24.83 28.62 -11.64
CA ALA A 147 -25.18 27.23 -11.82
C ALA A 147 -26.02 26.71 -10.63
N PRO A 148 -27.02 25.86 -10.88
CA PRO A 148 -27.65 25.12 -9.80
C PRO A 148 -26.64 24.27 -9.06
N GLU A 149 -26.98 23.89 -7.84
CA GLU A 149 -26.16 22.97 -7.03
C GLU A 149 -25.71 21.77 -7.88
N ARG A 150 -24.41 21.54 -7.93
CA ARG A 150 -23.82 20.48 -8.75
C ARG A 150 -23.46 19.29 -7.88
N ILE A 151 -23.75 18.11 -8.38
CA ILE A 151 -23.27 16.85 -7.79
C ILE A 151 -22.04 16.39 -8.59
N VAL A 152 -20.96 16.12 -7.91
CA VAL A 152 -19.74 15.51 -8.48
C VAL A 152 -19.47 14.20 -7.77
N THR A 153 -19.36 13.13 -8.55
CA THR A 153 -19.08 11.80 -8.04
C THR A 153 -17.63 11.42 -8.37
N LEU A 154 -16.86 11.00 -7.36
CA LEU A 154 -15.54 10.43 -7.52
C LEU A 154 -15.64 8.90 -7.42
N GLN A 155 -14.99 8.20 -8.33
CA GLN A 155 -14.94 6.73 -8.32
C GLN A 155 -13.82 6.27 -7.41
N SER A 156 -14.18 5.49 -6.40
CA SER A 156 -13.29 5.02 -5.35
C SER A 156 -12.83 3.59 -5.63
N GLN A 157 -11.54 3.34 -5.41
CA GLN A 157 -10.94 2.02 -5.54
C GLN A 157 -9.74 1.89 -4.59
N GLU A 158 -9.26 0.70 -4.41
CA GLU A 158 -8.04 0.43 -3.65
C GLU A 158 -6.80 0.98 -4.38
N ARG A 159 -5.75 1.29 -3.61
CA ARG A 159 -4.45 1.76 -4.08
C ARG A 159 -3.30 0.93 -3.54
N VAL A 160 -3.63 -0.13 -2.83
CA VAL A 160 -2.72 -1.15 -2.32
C VAL A 160 -3.27 -2.52 -2.65
N CYS A 161 -2.40 -3.52 -2.70
CA CYS A 161 -2.77 -4.91 -2.89
C CYS A 161 -2.59 -5.65 -1.56
N ASP A 162 -3.58 -6.41 -1.13
CA ASP A 162 -3.47 -7.37 -0.04
C ASP A 162 -2.76 -8.64 -0.57
N VAL A 163 -1.72 -9.07 0.12
CA VAL A 163 -0.96 -10.28 -0.21
C VAL A 163 -1.09 -11.28 0.93
N VAL A 164 -1.53 -12.48 0.61
CA VAL A 164 -1.60 -13.61 1.54
C VAL A 164 -0.74 -14.74 1.01
N ILE A 165 0.29 -15.12 1.75
CA ILE A 165 1.15 -16.25 1.42
C ILE A 165 0.95 -17.33 2.47
N THR A 166 0.49 -18.50 2.06
CA THR A 166 0.28 -19.64 2.95
C THR A 166 1.30 -20.74 2.61
N ILE A 167 2.06 -21.17 3.61
CA ILE A 167 3.03 -22.26 3.45
C ILE A 167 2.53 -23.48 4.20
N HIS A 168 2.26 -24.55 3.44
CA HIS A 168 1.78 -25.80 3.96
C HIS A 168 2.91 -26.80 4.23
N ASN A 169 2.60 -27.85 5.00
CA ASN A 169 3.50 -28.98 5.27
C ASN A 169 4.88 -28.56 5.84
N VAL A 170 4.89 -27.58 6.74
CA VAL A 170 6.09 -27.10 7.43
C VAL A 170 6.41 -28.02 8.60
N PRO A 171 7.46 -28.87 8.51
CA PRO A 171 7.82 -29.74 9.63
C PRO A 171 8.50 -28.93 10.74
N ASN A 172 8.33 -29.38 11.98
CA ASN A 172 9.03 -28.83 13.16
C ASN A 172 8.70 -27.37 13.50
N LEU A 173 7.57 -26.86 13.03
CA LEU A 173 7.11 -25.49 13.24
C LEU A 173 7.06 -25.15 14.76
N ASN A 174 6.62 -26.08 15.57
CA ASN A 174 6.56 -25.98 17.04
C ASN A 174 7.92 -25.77 17.76
N TYR A 175 9.03 -25.87 17.04
CA TYR A 175 10.36 -25.57 17.58
C TYR A 175 10.86 -24.17 17.22
N THR A 176 10.07 -23.38 16.53
CA THR A 176 10.43 -22.03 16.13
C THR A 176 9.91 -21.02 17.15
N SER A 177 10.72 -20.03 17.45
CA SER A 177 10.41 -18.99 18.42
C SER A 177 10.01 -17.65 17.77
N GLN A 178 10.50 -17.37 16.55
CA GLN A 178 10.20 -16.18 15.79
C GLN A 178 10.21 -16.50 14.29
N PHE A 179 9.24 -15.91 13.57
CA PHE A 179 9.13 -15.97 12.11
C PHE A 179 8.94 -14.59 11.53
N GLY A 180 9.35 -14.43 10.29
CA GLY A 180 9.05 -13.28 9.47
C GLY A 180 9.44 -13.53 8.04
N GLY A 181 9.08 -12.62 7.15
CA GLY A 181 9.41 -12.71 5.75
C GLY A 181 9.81 -11.37 5.15
N ALA A 182 10.38 -11.42 3.95
CA ALA A 182 10.63 -10.25 3.13
C ALA A 182 10.41 -10.61 1.67
N LEU A 183 9.76 -9.72 0.92
CA LEU A 183 9.51 -9.85 -0.50
C LEU A 183 10.18 -8.72 -1.26
N THR A 184 10.90 -9.07 -2.33
CA THR A 184 11.64 -8.13 -3.18
C THR A 184 10.90 -7.79 -4.46
N GLY A 185 11.36 -6.76 -5.19
CA GLY A 185 10.85 -6.45 -6.52
C GLY A 185 9.54 -5.66 -6.53
N LEU A 186 9.16 -5.05 -5.41
CA LEU A 186 7.91 -4.32 -5.24
C LEU A 186 8.04 -2.84 -5.64
N SER A 187 6.90 -2.17 -5.88
CA SER A 187 6.88 -0.74 -6.12
C SER A 187 6.98 0.08 -4.82
N PRO A 188 7.74 1.17 -4.79
CA PRO A 188 7.88 2.03 -3.62
C PRO A 188 6.66 2.90 -3.31
N SER A 189 5.70 3.05 -4.25
CA SER A 189 4.67 4.08 -4.17
C SER A 189 3.61 3.93 -5.26
N VAL A 190 2.53 4.71 -5.13
CA VAL A 190 1.48 4.82 -6.15
C VAL A 190 1.07 6.28 -6.38
N PHE A 191 0.86 6.67 -7.63
CA PHE A 191 0.31 7.96 -8.02
C PHE A 191 -1.22 7.96 -7.84
N MET A 192 -1.72 8.86 -7.01
CA MET A 192 -3.13 8.83 -6.57
C MET A 192 -4.13 9.07 -7.70
N HIS A 193 -3.79 9.90 -8.69
CA HIS A 193 -4.68 10.21 -9.80
C HIS A 193 -4.72 9.11 -10.86
N SER A 194 -3.57 8.62 -11.28
CA SER A 194 -3.43 7.68 -12.39
C SER A 194 -3.41 6.21 -11.98
N ALA A 195 -3.29 5.91 -10.69
CA ALA A 195 -2.98 4.58 -10.15
C ALA A 195 -1.66 3.97 -10.68
N ARG A 196 -0.85 4.74 -11.39
CA ARG A 196 0.47 4.29 -11.85
C ARG A 196 1.39 4.05 -10.68
N LEU A 197 2.09 2.94 -10.70
CA LEU A 197 3.10 2.61 -9.71
C LEU A 197 4.33 3.52 -9.82
N GLY A 198 4.97 3.79 -8.69
CA GLY A 198 6.23 4.54 -8.62
C GLY A 198 7.39 3.75 -9.24
N GLU A 199 8.36 4.49 -9.78
CA GLU A 199 9.55 3.91 -10.38
C GLU A 199 10.53 3.40 -9.31
N GLY A 200 11.32 2.40 -9.67
CA GLY A 200 12.27 1.74 -8.80
C GLY A 200 11.70 0.49 -8.14
N LEU A 201 12.57 -0.27 -7.49
CA LEU A 201 12.19 -1.49 -6.80
C LEU A 201 12.58 -1.40 -5.33
N VAL A 202 11.72 -1.94 -4.49
CA VAL A 202 11.91 -2.01 -3.04
C VAL A 202 11.71 -3.42 -2.51
N THR A 203 12.14 -3.64 -1.29
CA THR A 203 11.85 -4.82 -0.49
C THR A 203 10.88 -4.41 0.62
N GLU A 204 9.90 -5.25 0.90
CA GLU A 204 9.04 -5.10 2.06
C GLU A 204 9.21 -6.29 2.99
N ALA A 205 9.25 -6.02 4.29
CA ALA A 205 9.42 -7.03 5.32
C ALA A 205 8.19 -7.06 6.22
N PHE A 206 7.75 -8.26 6.58
CA PHE A 206 6.49 -8.51 7.28
C PHE A 206 6.61 -9.65 8.28
N THR A 207 5.65 -9.72 9.20
CA THR A 207 5.52 -10.79 10.17
C THR A 207 4.92 -12.05 9.55
N ALA A 208 5.16 -13.19 10.19
CA ALA A 208 4.53 -14.46 9.84
C ALA A 208 3.85 -15.07 11.08
N GLN A 209 2.76 -15.80 10.87
CA GLN A 209 1.96 -16.41 11.92
C GLN A 209 1.78 -17.92 11.71
N GLU A 210 1.86 -18.69 12.78
CA GLU A 210 1.47 -20.08 12.78
C GLU A 210 -0.06 -20.18 12.78
N ILE A 211 -0.65 -20.80 11.76
CA ILE A 211 -2.08 -21.04 11.68
C ILE A 211 -2.44 -22.38 12.35
N ASP A 212 -1.57 -23.37 12.16
CA ASP A 212 -1.66 -24.69 12.79
C ASP A 212 -0.25 -25.32 12.95
N GLU A 213 -0.16 -26.58 13.38
CA GLU A 213 1.11 -27.27 13.64
C GLU A 213 2.03 -27.40 12.41
N THR A 214 1.52 -27.18 11.20
CA THR A 214 2.22 -27.40 9.93
C THR A 214 2.02 -26.28 8.90
N THR A 215 1.28 -25.20 9.26
CA THR A 215 0.93 -24.13 8.34
C THR A 215 1.39 -22.79 8.88
N LEU A 216 2.14 -22.07 8.05
CA LEU A 216 2.61 -20.70 8.28
C LEU A 216 1.89 -19.76 7.30
N GLN A 217 1.42 -18.62 7.77
CA GLN A 217 0.79 -17.60 6.93
C GLN A 217 1.43 -16.24 7.13
N MET A 218 1.52 -15.48 6.06
CA MET A 218 1.98 -14.09 6.01
C MET A 218 0.90 -13.27 5.32
N GLU A 219 0.45 -12.20 5.97
CA GLU A 219 -0.53 -11.26 5.44
C GLU A 219 0.09 -9.87 5.51
N PHE A 220 0.15 -9.17 4.39
CA PHE A 220 0.73 -7.82 4.29
C PHE A 220 0.19 -7.09 3.06
N ARG A 221 0.43 -5.78 2.97
CA ARG A 221 0.02 -4.93 1.85
C ARG A 221 1.19 -4.37 1.11
N ILE A 222 1.03 -4.21 -0.19
CA ILE A 222 2.02 -3.60 -1.09
C ILE A 222 1.35 -2.54 -1.96
N PHE A 223 2.10 -1.55 -2.46
CA PHE A 223 1.56 -0.63 -3.49
C PHE A 223 1.34 -1.31 -4.84
N GLY A 224 2.08 -2.38 -5.10
CA GLY A 224 2.03 -3.18 -6.31
C GLY A 224 3.39 -3.80 -6.62
N HIS A 225 3.44 -4.67 -7.61
CA HIS A 225 4.63 -5.50 -7.83
C HIS A 225 5.32 -5.33 -9.19
N CYS A 226 4.73 -4.62 -10.15
CA CYS A 226 5.33 -4.43 -11.47
C CYS A 226 5.21 -3.00 -11.97
N PRO A 227 6.07 -2.06 -11.51
CA PRO A 227 5.99 -0.66 -11.91
C PRO A 227 6.18 -0.43 -13.42
N HIS A 228 6.75 -1.39 -14.15
CA HIS A 228 7.00 -1.32 -15.59
C HIS A 228 6.22 -2.36 -16.39
N HIS A 229 5.10 -2.87 -15.87
CA HIS A 229 4.29 -3.88 -16.54
C HIS A 229 3.83 -3.44 -17.96
N ASP A 230 3.47 -2.18 -18.12
CA ASP A 230 3.07 -1.60 -19.41
C ASP A 230 4.19 -1.65 -20.47
N GLU A 231 5.45 -1.76 -20.04
CA GLU A 231 6.62 -1.91 -20.91
C GLU A 231 6.97 -3.38 -21.20
N GLY A 232 6.18 -4.33 -20.65
CA GLY A 232 6.41 -5.76 -20.78
C GLY A 232 7.60 -6.27 -19.95
N ILE A 233 8.00 -5.51 -18.92
CA ILE A 233 9.07 -5.90 -18.00
C ILE A 233 8.45 -6.64 -16.82
N VAL A 234 8.91 -7.86 -16.58
CA VAL A 234 8.56 -8.69 -15.43
C VAL A 234 9.68 -8.58 -14.41
N ASN A 235 9.37 -8.10 -13.21
CA ASN A 235 10.34 -8.02 -12.13
C ASN A 235 10.46 -9.37 -11.41
N THR A 236 11.65 -9.67 -10.91
CA THR A 236 11.88 -10.86 -10.09
C THR A 236 11.40 -10.61 -8.67
N HIS A 237 10.64 -11.56 -8.15
CA HIS A 237 10.09 -11.55 -6.79
C HIS A 237 10.70 -12.69 -5.96
N LEU A 238 11.61 -12.33 -5.04
CA LEU A 238 12.25 -13.28 -4.14
C LEU A 238 11.63 -13.16 -2.75
N LEU A 239 10.96 -14.21 -2.32
CA LEU A 239 10.46 -14.36 -0.96
C LEU A 239 11.57 -14.94 -0.08
N THR A 240 11.96 -14.20 0.95
CA THR A 240 12.88 -14.70 1.97
C THR A 240 12.13 -14.90 3.28
N ILE A 241 12.21 -16.10 3.85
CA ILE A 241 11.59 -16.47 5.12
C ILE A 241 12.68 -16.62 6.17
N TYR A 242 12.49 -16.00 7.30
CA TYR A 242 13.42 -16.03 8.44
C TYR A 242 12.79 -16.81 9.59
N ALA A 243 13.57 -17.69 10.20
CA ALA A 243 13.14 -18.49 11.34
C ALA A 243 14.24 -18.51 12.43
N ILE A 244 13.87 -18.22 13.67
CA ILE A 244 14.71 -18.43 14.83
C ILE A 244 14.14 -19.60 15.64
N LEU A 245 14.94 -20.65 15.84
CA LEU A 245 14.50 -21.83 16.57
C LEU A 245 14.63 -21.64 18.10
N ALA A 246 14.01 -22.51 18.84
CA ALA A 246 14.02 -22.51 20.32
C ALA A 246 15.42 -22.66 20.94
N ASP A 247 16.40 -23.20 20.19
CA ASP A 247 17.82 -23.28 20.59
C ASP A 247 18.64 -22.02 20.22
N GLY A 248 17.99 -21.01 19.60
CA GLY A 248 18.60 -19.76 19.16
C GLY A 248 19.30 -19.86 17.80
N SER A 249 19.27 -21.01 17.13
CA SER A 249 19.79 -21.14 15.76
C SER A 249 18.90 -20.34 14.78
N LYS A 250 19.54 -19.75 13.78
CA LYS A 250 18.91 -18.82 12.84
C LYS A 250 18.96 -19.39 11.43
N TRP A 251 17.82 -19.44 10.77
CA TRP A 251 17.67 -20.02 9.45
C TRP A 251 16.94 -19.05 8.52
N TYR A 252 17.34 -19.02 7.26
CA TYR A 252 16.61 -18.31 6.23
C TYR A 252 16.50 -19.14 4.96
N TYR A 253 15.43 -18.90 4.22
CA TYR A 253 15.04 -19.61 3.02
C TYR A 253 14.65 -18.59 1.98
N THR A 254 15.22 -18.68 0.78
CA THR A 254 14.83 -17.78 -0.32
C THR A 254 14.21 -18.61 -1.43
N VAL A 255 13.05 -18.17 -1.88
CA VAL A 255 12.25 -18.81 -2.93
C VAL A 255 11.96 -17.76 -4.00
N ASP A 256 12.13 -18.12 -5.25
CA ASP A 256 11.67 -17.31 -6.38
C ASP A 256 10.19 -17.62 -6.61
N ILE A 257 9.35 -16.61 -6.43
CA ILE A 257 7.89 -16.68 -6.60
C ILE A 257 7.42 -15.78 -7.75
N THR A 258 8.34 -15.46 -8.69
CA THR A 258 8.06 -14.55 -9.80
C THR A 258 6.90 -15.02 -10.65
N ASP A 259 6.89 -16.29 -11.03
CA ASP A 259 5.85 -16.86 -11.89
C ASP A 259 4.48 -16.85 -11.17
N GLU A 260 4.45 -17.11 -9.87
CA GLU A 260 3.24 -17.15 -9.05
C GLU A 260 2.64 -15.75 -8.85
N MET A 261 3.48 -14.76 -8.63
CA MET A 261 3.06 -13.35 -8.51
C MET A 261 2.42 -12.80 -9.80
N HIS A 262 2.67 -13.46 -10.96
CA HIS A 262 2.17 -13.02 -12.26
C HIS A 262 1.13 -13.97 -12.86
N GLN A 263 0.72 -15.02 -12.12
CA GLN A 263 -0.31 -15.92 -12.60
C GLN A 263 -1.70 -15.38 -12.32
N ASP A 264 -2.57 -15.41 -13.35
CA ASP A 264 -4.01 -15.24 -13.12
C ASP A 264 -4.53 -16.44 -12.32
N SER A 265 -4.85 -16.20 -11.05
CA SER A 265 -5.47 -17.20 -10.17
C SER A 265 -6.95 -16.87 -9.96
N PRO A 266 -7.85 -17.87 -9.86
CA PRO A 266 -9.25 -17.61 -9.50
C PRO A 266 -9.42 -16.99 -8.09
N GLU A 267 -8.39 -17.09 -7.24
CA GLU A 267 -8.35 -16.59 -5.87
C GLU A 267 -7.57 -15.29 -5.75
N SER A 268 -6.97 -14.80 -6.86
CA SER A 268 -6.23 -13.55 -6.94
C SER A 268 -6.86 -12.62 -7.96
N ASP A 269 -6.88 -11.34 -7.68
CA ASP A 269 -7.27 -10.26 -8.59
C ASP A 269 -6.26 -9.12 -8.53
N GLU A 270 -6.56 -7.98 -9.14
CA GLU A 270 -5.66 -6.81 -9.19
C GLU A 270 -5.26 -6.30 -7.78
N TYR A 271 -6.09 -6.53 -6.76
CA TYR A 271 -5.90 -6.02 -5.39
C TYR A 271 -5.71 -7.11 -4.34
N HIS A 272 -5.86 -8.39 -4.71
CA HIS A 272 -5.73 -9.51 -3.78
C HIS A 272 -4.87 -10.61 -4.41
N ILE A 273 -3.71 -10.87 -3.81
CA ILE A 273 -2.76 -11.88 -4.26
C ILE A 273 -2.72 -12.99 -3.22
N ASN A 274 -3.14 -14.19 -3.60
CA ASN A 274 -3.12 -15.36 -2.74
C ASN A 274 -2.16 -16.40 -3.30
N LEU A 275 -1.15 -16.78 -2.52
CA LEU A 275 -0.11 -17.72 -2.91
C LEU A 275 -0.05 -18.90 -1.92
N ASP A 276 -0.06 -20.11 -2.47
CA ASP A 276 0.14 -21.34 -1.71
C ASP A 276 1.49 -21.96 -2.05
N ILE A 277 2.31 -22.21 -1.02
CA ILE A 277 3.63 -22.82 -1.11
C ILE A 277 3.64 -24.13 -0.34
N ASP A 278 4.23 -25.19 -0.90
CA ASP A 278 4.31 -26.48 -0.24
C ASP A 278 5.72 -26.78 0.26
N GLY A 279 5.84 -26.94 1.56
CA GLY A 279 7.07 -27.38 2.23
C GLY A 279 8.07 -26.26 2.54
N LEU A 280 8.40 -26.10 3.81
CA LEU A 280 9.52 -25.30 4.30
C LEU A 280 10.30 -26.18 5.28
N PRO A 281 11.52 -26.65 4.93
CA PRO A 281 12.22 -27.69 5.69
C PRO A 281 12.87 -27.12 6.95
N ILE A 282 12.07 -26.81 7.99
CA ILE A 282 12.59 -26.34 9.27
C ILE A 282 13.33 -27.50 9.99
N PRO A 283 14.61 -27.33 10.34
CA PRO A 283 15.35 -28.37 11.03
C PRO A 283 14.91 -28.50 12.49
N LYS A 284 15.21 -29.64 13.08
CA LYS A 284 15.04 -29.80 14.52
C LYS A 284 16.17 -29.09 15.28
N PRO A 285 15.86 -28.40 16.40
CA PRO A 285 16.88 -27.81 17.24
C PRO A 285 17.79 -28.90 17.81
N ILE A 286 19.07 -28.57 17.98
CA ILE A 286 20.06 -29.48 18.57
C ILE A 286 19.89 -29.44 20.08
N VAL A 287 19.17 -30.40 20.63
CA VAL A 287 19.06 -30.57 22.09
C VAL A 287 20.26 -31.36 22.60
N ASN A 288 21.33 -30.67 23.00
CA ASN A 288 22.46 -31.29 23.69
C ASN A 288 22.10 -31.45 25.18
N GLY A 289 21.97 -32.69 25.65
CA GLY A 289 21.70 -33.03 27.06
C GLY A 289 22.77 -32.59 28.07
N SER A 290 23.84 -31.91 27.62
CA SER A 290 24.96 -31.42 28.44
C SER A 290 24.86 -29.95 28.85
N GLY A 291 23.80 -29.23 28.48
CA GLY A 291 23.59 -27.80 28.81
C GLY A 291 24.51 -26.83 28.07
N PHE A 292 25.35 -27.30 27.16
CA PHE A 292 26.16 -26.46 26.27
C PHE A 292 25.43 -26.38 24.91
N GLN A 293 24.80 -25.26 24.64
CA GLN A 293 24.27 -24.92 23.31
C GLN A 293 25.34 -24.13 22.56
N PRO A 294 25.98 -24.67 21.50
CA PRO A 294 26.80 -23.85 20.65
C PRO A 294 25.87 -22.85 19.93
N SER A 295 25.90 -21.58 20.31
CA SER A 295 25.24 -20.55 19.56
C SER A 295 25.98 -20.38 18.23
N ILE A 296 25.36 -20.72 17.12
CA ILE A 296 25.81 -20.29 15.81
C ILE A 296 25.39 -18.82 15.70
N ASP A 297 26.33 -17.88 15.78
CA ASP A 297 26.03 -16.45 15.79
C ASP A 297 25.49 -15.95 14.43
N GLY A 298 25.65 -16.73 13.35
CA GLY A 298 25.23 -16.38 11.99
C GLY A 298 23.95 -17.08 11.52
N TRP A 299 23.37 -16.54 10.48
CA TRP A 299 22.28 -17.14 9.74
C TRP A 299 22.77 -18.29 8.87
N GLN A 300 21.97 -19.35 8.78
CA GLN A 300 22.21 -20.51 7.94
C GLN A 300 21.16 -20.54 6.82
N SER A 301 21.60 -20.81 5.58
CA SER A 301 20.69 -20.99 4.44
C SER A 301 20.44 -22.47 4.16
N ILE A 302 19.24 -22.78 3.71
CA ILE A 302 18.90 -24.04 3.06
C ILE A 302 18.35 -23.69 1.69
N GLU A 303 18.95 -24.27 0.65
CA GLU A 303 18.35 -24.22 -0.71
C GLU A 303 17.13 -25.14 -0.74
N ILE A 304 16.00 -24.60 -1.21
CA ILE A 304 14.75 -25.32 -1.32
C ILE A 304 14.40 -25.44 -2.79
N ASP A 305 14.21 -26.68 -3.26
CA ASP A 305 13.43 -26.93 -4.46
C ASP A 305 11.94 -26.94 -4.04
N VAL A 306 11.29 -25.78 -4.10
CA VAL A 306 9.87 -25.65 -3.78
C VAL A 306 9.07 -26.21 -4.95
N LYS A 307 8.19 -27.17 -4.69
CA LYS A 307 7.14 -27.57 -5.61
C LYS A 307 5.92 -26.72 -5.32
N MET A 308 5.58 -25.91 -6.25
CA MET A 308 4.35 -25.12 -6.28
C MET A 308 3.29 -25.79 -7.10
#